data_de8133b89fe63c2d262ce5015a9bafb0
#
_entry.id   de8133b89fe63c2d262ce5015a9bafb0
#
_cell.length_a   1.000
_cell.length_b   1.000
_cell.length_c   1.000
_cell.angle_alpha   90.00
_cell.angle_beta   90.00
_cell.angle_gamma   90.00
#
_symmetry.space_group_name_H-M   'P 1'
#
loop_
_entity.id
_entity.type
_entity.pdbx_description
1 polymer ?
#
loop_
_entity_poly.entity_id
_entity_poly.type
_entity_poly.pdbx_seq_one_letter_code
_entity_poly.pdbx_strand_id
1 'polypeptide(L)'
;RDQRLIVCASACSSAFRDGDYARSGRRAMRSGIIPAPIASLPWRVILPLSALVLFGSSVLHSAAGGHFQPWASLHLIRFGVFLAMPLVISRLPRDLFKLSAYPVYVGLVGLLVLVELIGGIGGGSQRWLNLGFMTLQPSELMKPGIVLAFARFYADLPPALTPNWRSLLPAAGLLAVPAGLVMLQPDLGTGLAISFGAVSVMFMAGLPLRWFIGAGVAGTIMAPIAFFTLLHDYQRNRVLVFLDPESDPLGTGYHITQSKIAIGSGGLFGKGFGNGSQSHLDYLPEAHTDFVFATMAEEWGLLGGIAVLLIFALILRWGFATARNAPDRFSSLLAAGMTCTVFFYVAINLMMVMGLAPVVGIPLPFMSHGGSSMMTNMICLGTIMAVDRWSRKGGLQGS
;
A
#
# COMPACT_ATOMS: atom_id res chain seq x y z
N ARG A 1 -58.51 -6.45 53.17
CA ARG A 1 -57.87 -5.13 53.11
C ARG A 1 -56.64 -5.32 52.20
N ASP A 2 -56.80 -5.00 50.91
CA ASP A 2 -55.76 -4.60 49.92
C ASP A 2 -56.17 -5.07 48.52
N GLN A 3 -57.25 -4.47 48.01
CA GLN A 3 -57.66 -4.63 46.58
C GLN A 3 -58.13 -3.28 45.99
N ARG A 4 -57.44 -2.17 46.23
CA ARG A 4 -57.81 -0.88 45.63
C ARG A 4 -56.64 -0.01 45.15
N LEU A 5 -55.55 -0.61 44.69
CA LEU A 5 -54.40 0.16 44.20
C LEU A 5 -53.85 -0.28 42.81
N ILE A 6 -54.64 -1.02 42.01
CA ILE A 6 -54.19 -1.49 40.68
C ILE A 6 -54.95 -0.84 39.48
N VAL A 7 -55.76 0.18 39.70
CA VAL A 7 -56.56 0.75 38.58
C VAL A 7 -56.07 2.13 38.10
N CYS A 8 -55.02 2.75 38.67
CA CYS A 8 -54.54 4.07 38.23
C CYS A 8 -53.22 4.08 37.43
N ALA A 9 -52.64 2.90 37.09
CA ALA A 9 -51.37 2.83 36.37
C ALA A 9 -51.52 2.58 34.84
N SER A 10 -52.72 2.38 34.35
CA SER A 10 -52.92 2.04 32.89
C SER A 10 -53.29 3.22 31.97
N ALA A 11 -53.56 4.41 32.55
CA ALA A 11 -53.99 5.57 31.74
C ALA A 11 -52.89 6.58 31.41
N CYS A 12 -51.64 6.40 31.90
CA CYS A 12 -50.53 7.31 31.66
C CYS A 12 -49.47 6.79 30.66
N SER A 13 -49.70 5.60 30.08
CA SER A 13 -48.74 4.94 29.16
C SER A 13 -49.05 5.14 27.68
N SER A 14 -50.18 5.74 27.32
CA SER A 14 -50.58 5.93 25.90
C SER A 14 -50.15 7.29 25.31
N ALA A 15 -49.82 8.28 26.14
CA ALA A 15 -49.46 9.61 25.66
C ALA A 15 -47.95 9.79 25.33
N PHE A 16 -47.09 8.77 25.58
CA PHE A 16 -45.64 8.87 25.33
C PHE A 16 -45.19 8.12 24.07
N ARG A 17 -46.11 7.47 23.34
CA ARG A 17 -45.77 6.69 22.15
C ARG A 17 -45.95 7.41 20.83
N ASP A 18 -46.63 8.54 20.79
CA ASP A 18 -46.87 9.31 19.56
C ASP A 18 -45.77 10.35 19.25
N GLY A 19 -44.88 10.61 20.22
CA GLY A 19 -43.75 11.55 20.01
C GLY A 19 -42.57 10.95 19.24
N ASP A 20 -42.39 9.63 19.24
CA ASP A 20 -41.23 8.97 18.59
C ASP A 20 -41.50 8.62 17.13
N TYR A 21 -42.73 8.45 16.70
CA TYR A 21 -43.07 8.27 15.29
C TYR A 21 -42.89 9.54 14.45
N ALA A 22 -43.01 10.73 15.08
CA ALA A 22 -42.80 12.00 14.38
C ALA A 22 -41.32 12.37 14.21
N ARG A 23 -40.40 11.76 14.99
CA ARG A 23 -38.95 11.93 14.84
C ARG A 23 -38.31 10.98 13.86
N SER A 24 -38.85 9.77 13.65
CA SER A 24 -38.38 8.82 12.65
C SER A 24 -38.72 9.22 11.21
N GLY A 25 -39.85 9.93 11.00
CA GLY A 25 -40.26 10.44 9.71
C GLY A 25 -39.46 11.62 9.16
N ARG A 26 -38.75 12.36 10.02
CA ARG A 26 -37.94 13.52 9.57
C ARG A 26 -36.50 13.19 9.17
N ARG A 27 -36.04 11.95 9.36
CA ARG A 27 -34.73 11.47 8.84
C ARG A 27 -34.81 10.89 7.43
N ALA A 28 -36.00 10.67 6.89
CA ALA A 28 -36.20 10.02 5.60
C ALA A 28 -36.28 10.97 4.38
N MET A 29 -36.18 12.30 4.58
CA MET A 29 -36.21 13.27 3.48
C MET A 29 -35.00 14.20 3.45
N ARG A 30 -33.81 13.63 3.40
CA ARG A 30 -32.68 14.22 2.70
C ARG A 30 -32.28 13.25 1.58
N SER A 31 -33.10 13.22 0.53
CA SER A 31 -32.68 12.75 -0.78
C SER A 31 -31.63 13.75 -1.27
N GLY A 32 -30.39 13.54 -0.84
CA GLY A 32 -29.25 14.24 -1.42
C GLY A 32 -29.25 13.95 -2.91
N ILE A 33 -28.90 14.91 -3.72
CA ILE A 33 -28.69 14.83 -5.18
C ILE A 33 -27.76 13.66 -5.56
N ILE A 34 -27.06 13.06 -4.58
CA ILE A 34 -26.10 11.98 -4.77
C ILE A 34 -26.78 10.62 -4.51
N PRO A 35 -26.78 9.67 -5.48
CA PRO A 35 -27.32 8.32 -5.28
C PRO A 35 -26.68 7.62 -4.07
N ALA A 36 -27.49 6.90 -3.29
CA ALA A 36 -27.07 6.23 -2.06
C ALA A 36 -25.77 5.40 -2.18
N PRO A 37 -25.50 4.65 -3.27
CA PRO A 37 -24.24 3.93 -3.42
C PRO A 37 -23.02 4.83 -3.51
N ILE A 38 -23.15 6.04 -4.08
CA ILE A 38 -22.06 7.03 -4.20
C ILE A 38 -21.87 7.76 -2.87
N ALA A 39 -22.96 8.12 -2.18
CA ALA A 39 -22.91 8.78 -0.88
C ALA A 39 -22.24 7.92 0.21
N SER A 40 -22.28 6.58 0.07
CA SER A 40 -21.67 5.64 1.02
C SER A 40 -20.17 5.42 0.81
N LEU A 41 -19.56 6.02 -0.20
CA LEU A 41 -18.13 5.91 -0.49
C LEU A 41 -17.29 6.69 0.53
N PRO A 42 -16.09 6.22 0.88
CA PRO A 42 -15.18 6.94 1.77
C PRO A 42 -14.48 8.09 1.02
N TRP A 43 -15.21 9.16 0.74
CA TRP A 43 -14.70 10.33 0.03
C TRP A 43 -13.43 10.93 0.64
N ARG A 44 -13.25 10.74 1.96
CA ARG A 44 -12.03 11.16 2.68
C ARG A 44 -10.74 10.54 2.12
N VAL A 45 -10.85 9.43 1.39
CA VAL A 45 -9.71 8.74 0.75
C VAL A 45 -9.75 8.90 -0.76
N ILE A 46 -10.94 8.81 -1.36
CA ILE A 46 -11.08 8.89 -2.82
C ILE A 46 -10.63 10.25 -3.33
N LEU A 47 -10.96 11.35 -2.64
CA LEU A 47 -10.54 12.71 -3.05
C LEU A 47 -9.02 12.91 -2.99
N PRO A 48 -8.31 12.62 -1.87
CA PRO A 48 -6.85 12.69 -1.84
C PRO A 48 -6.18 11.76 -2.86
N LEU A 49 -6.72 10.55 -3.05
CA LEU A 49 -6.22 9.62 -4.05
C LEU A 49 -6.35 10.16 -5.46
N SER A 50 -7.52 10.70 -5.82
CA SER A 50 -7.75 11.31 -7.13
C SER A 50 -6.85 12.54 -7.34
N ALA A 51 -6.62 13.33 -6.30
CA ALA A 51 -5.70 14.46 -6.35
C ALA A 51 -4.26 14.02 -6.65
N LEU A 52 -3.77 12.96 -6.00
CA LEU A 52 -2.44 12.39 -6.29
C LEU A 52 -2.32 11.90 -7.74
N VAL A 53 -3.34 11.20 -8.24
CA VAL A 53 -3.33 10.67 -9.60
C VAL A 53 -3.37 11.79 -10.64
N LEU A 54 -4.21 12.80 -10.43
CA LEU A 54 -4.28 13.95 -11.34
C LEU A 54 -2.97 14.75 -11.33
N PHE A 55 -2.40 14.96 -10.14
CA PHE A 55 -1.10 15.61 -10.01
C PHE A 55 0.02 14.77 -10.62
N GLY A 56 0.06 13.46 -10.36
CA GLY A 56 0.99 12.52 -11.00
C GLY A 56 0.85 12.53 -12.53
N SER A 57 -0.38 12.59 -13.06
CA SER A 57 -0.61 12.70 -14.51
C SER A 57 -0.06 13.98 -15.10
N SER A 58 -0.12 15.12 -14.39
CA SER A 58 0.50 16.36 -14.86
C SER A 58 2.03 16.26 -14.88
N VAL A 59 2.63 15.65 -13.86
CA VAL A 59 4.08 15.41 -13.83
C VAL A 59 4.50 14.46 -14.96
N LEU A 60 3.74 13.38 -15.21
CA LEU A 60 4.00 12.46 -16.32
C LEU A 60 3.85 13.11 -17.71
N HIS A 61 2.90 14.05 -17.86
CA HIS A 61 2.75 14.84 -19.06
C HIS A 61 3.98 15.73 -19.31
N SER A 62 4.47 16.38 -18.26
CA SER A 62 5.70 17.17 -18.33
C SER A 62 6.92 16.29 -18.65
N ALA A 63 7.10 15.19 -17.93
CA ALA A 63 8.20 14.23 -18.19
C ALA A 63 8.19 13.64 -19.61
N ALA A 64 7.04 13.66 -20.28
CA ALA A 64 6.90 13.27 -21.70
C ALA A 64 7.21 14.41 -22.70
N GLY A 65 7.85 15.49 -22.26
CA GLY A 65 8.13 16.64 -23.12
C GLY A 65 6.88 17.37 -23.58
N GLY A 66 5.79 17.38 -22.78
CA GLY A 66 4.52 17.99 -23.12
C GLY A 66 3.57 17.10 -23.95
N HIS A 67 3.93 15.84 -24.16
CA HIS A 67 3.04 14.88 -24.84
C HIS A 67 2.14 14.16 -23.81
N PHE A 68 0.83 14.13 -24.09
CA PHE A 68 -0.12 13.43 -23.21
C PHE A 68 -0.02 11.89 -23.33
N GLN A 69 0.38 11.41 -24.48
CA GLN A 69 0.62 9.99 -24.74
C GLN A 69 2.13 9.68 -24.73
N PRO A 70 2.54 8.47 -24.32
CA PRO A 70 1.70 7.37 -23.84
C PRO A 70 1.45 7.40 -22.31
N TRP A 71 2.26 8.09 -21.51
CA TRP A 71 2.37 7.86 -20.08
C TRP A 71 1.19 8.44 -19.27
N ALA A 72 0.86 9.73 -19.46
CA ALA A 72 -0.22 10.37 -18.73
C ALA A 72 -1.59 9.75 -19.07
N SER A 73 -1.86 9.46 -20.35
CA SER A 73 -3.11 8.85 -20.79
C SER A 73 -3.30 7.45 -20.23
N LEU A 74 -2.27 6.58 -20.34
CA LEU A 74 -2.33 5.23 -19.79
C LEU A 74 -2.44 5.22 -18.27
N HIS A 75 -1.81 6.18 -17.58
CA HIS A 75 -1.91 6.33 -16.13
C HIS A 75 -3.36 6.62 -15.69
N LEU A 76 -4.04 7.56 -16.35
CA LEU A 76 -5.43 7.90 -16.10
C LEU A 76 -6.40 6.75 -16.43
N ILE A 77 -6.18 6.07 -17.58
CA ILE A 77 -6.99 4.91 -17.98
C ILE A 77 -6.85 3.79 -16.93
N ARG A 78 -5.61 3.45 -16.54
CA ARG A 78 -5.35 2.45 -15.50
C ARG A 78 -5.99 2.83 -14.17
N PHE A 79 -5.91 4.09 -13.76
CA PHE A 79 -6.60 4.56 -12.56
C PHE A 79 -8.11 4.37 -12.66
N GLY A 80 -8.74 4.78 -13.76
CA GLY A 80 -10.19 4.60 -13.97
C GLY A 80 -10.63 3.14 -13.89
N VAL A 81 -9.89 2.24 -14.55
CA VAL A 81 -10.15 0.79 -14.52
C VAL A 81 -9.92 0.22 -13.12
N PHE A 82 -8.77 0.52 -12.52
CA PHE A 82 -8.42 -0.05 -11.22
C PHE A 82 -9.22 0.56 -10.06
N LEU A 83 -9.83 1.74 -10.21
CA LEU A 83 -10.72 2.31 -9.20
C LEU A 83 -11.95 1.41 -8.93
N ALA A 84 -12.36 0.59 -9.88
CA ALA A 84 -13.41 -0.40 -9.65
C ALA A 84 -13.00 -1.44 -8.59
N MET A 85 -11.70 -1.80 -8.51
CA MET A 85 -11.22 -2.82 -7.57
C MET A 85 -11.47 -2.47 -6.10
N PRO A 86 -11.02 -1.31 -5.57
CA PRO A 86 -11.30 -0.95 -4.17
C PRO A 86 -12.78 -0.79 -3.90
N LEU A 87 -13.59 -0.36 -4.87
CA LEU A 87 -15.03 -0.27 -4.72
C LEU A 87 -15.67 -1.65 -4.56
N VAL A 88 -15.28 -2.62 -5.37
CA VAL A 88 -15.75 -4.02 -5.28
C VAL A 88 -15.25 -4.67 -4.00
N ILE A 89 -13.93 -4.60 -3.73
CA ILE A 89 -13.30 -5.19 -2.55
C ILE A 89 -13.94 -4.66 -1.27
N SER A 90 -14.24 -3.36 -1.21
CA SER A 90 -14.89 -2.73 -0.04
C SER A 90 -16.30 -3.28 0.24
N ARG A 91 -16.94 -3.95 -0.71
CA ARG A 91 -18.29 -4.53 -0.56
C ARG A 91 -18.27 -5.97 -0.02
N LEU A 92 -17.12 -6.64 -0.08
CA LEU A 92 -16.98 -8.03 0.35
C LEU A 92 -17.18 -8.18 1.87
N PRO A 93 -17.77 -9.30 2.31
CA PRO A 93 -17.95 -9.60 3.72
C PRO A 93 -16.64 -10.04 4.36
N ARG A 94 -16.51 -9.80 5.67
CA ARG A 94 -15.31 -10.14 6.46
C ARG A 94 -14.98 -11.64 6.39
N ASP A 95 -16.00 -12.49 6.43
CA ASP A 95 -15.82 -13.95 6.46
C ASP A 95 -15.19 -14.48 5.16
N LEU A 96 -15.47 -13.82 4.03
CA LEU A 96 -14.81 -14.15 2.76
C LEU A 96 -13.30 -13.86 2.83
N PHE A 97 -12.88 -12.73 3.40
CA PHE A 97 -11.47 -12.43 3.60
C PHE A 97 -10.78 -13.45 4.52
N LYS A 98 -11.44 -13.83 5.61
CA LYS A 98 -10.92 -14.89 6.48
C LYS A 98 -10.79 -16.21 5.74
N LEU A 99 -11.83 -16.65 5.06
CA LEU A 99 -11.83 -17.93 4.35
C LEU A 99 -10.80 -17.95 3.21
N SER A 100 -10.68 -16.86 2.46
CA SER A 100 -9.78 -16.76 1.31
C SER A 100 -8.30 -16.56 1.66
N ALA A 101 -7.95 -16.26 2.90
CA ALA A 101 -6.59 -15.87 3.29
C ALA A 101 -5.53 -16.90 2.89
N TYR A 102 -5.68 -18.16 3.27
CA TYR A 102 -4.74 -19.22 2.91
C TYR A 102 -4.86 -19.68 1.45
N PRO A 103 -6.07 -19.85 0.87
CA PRO A 103 -6.20 -20.14 -0.56
C PRO A 103 -5.54 -19.09 -1.45
N VAL A 104 -5.72 -17.78 -1.16
CA VAL A 104 -5.06 -16.70 -1.90
C VAL A 104 -3.55 -16.78 -1.74
N TYR A 105 -3.05 -16.98 -0.50
CA TYR A 105 -1.62 -17.15 -0.26
C TYR A 105 -1.03 -18.30 -1.06
N VAL A 106 -1.63 -19.48 -1.01
CA VAL A 106 -1.16 -20.68 -1.75
C VAL A 106 -1.23 -20.44 -3.26
N GLY A 107 -2.32 -19.85 -3.76
CA GLY A 107 -2.46 -19.49 -5.16
C GLY A 107 -1.37 -18.52 -5.64
N LEU A 108 -1.04 -17.50 -4.83
CA LEU A 108 0.02 -16.55 -5.15
C LEU A 108 1.42 -17.19 -5.09
N VAL A 109 1.69 -18.07 -4.12
CA VAL A 109 2.93 -18.88 -4.12
C VAL A 109 3.00 -19.74 -5.38
N GLY A 110 1.90 -20.39 -5.77
CA GLY A 110 1.83 -21.14 -7.02
C GLY A 110 2.12 -20.28 -8.26
N LEU A 111 1.61 -19.06 -8.29
CA LEU A 111 1.92 -18.10 -9.36
C LEU A 111 3.40 -17.65 -9.35
N LEU A 112 4.03 -17.49 -8.18
CA LEU A 112 5.46 -17.20 -8.09
C LEU A 112 6.31 -18.35 -8.65
N VAL A 113 5.96 -19.59 -8.33
CA VAL A 113 6.62 -20.78 -8.91
C VAL A 113 6.37 -20.84 -10.41
N LEU A 114 5.16 -20.57 -10.87
CA LEU A 114 4.82 -20.59 -12.29
C LEU A 114 5.66 -19.58 -13.09
N VAL A 115 5.83 -18.35 -12.54
CA VAL A 115 6.68 -17.33 -13.18
C VAL A 115 8.13 -17.78 -13.30
N GLU A 116 8.66 -18.49 -12.33
CA GLU A 116 10.02 -19.03 -12.39
C GLU A 116 10.17 -20.04 -13.53
N LEU A 117 9.10 -20.81 -13.81
CA LEU A 117 9.12 -21.86 -14.84
C LEU A 117 8.86 -21.33 -16.25
N ILE A 118 7.92 -20.39 -16.43
CA ILE A 118 7.42 -19.94 -17.74
C ILE A 118 7.36 -18.42 -17.91
N GLY A 119 7.86 -17.66 -16.93
CA GLY A 119 7.79 -16.19 -16.95
C GLY A 119 8.56 -15.57 -18.11
N GLY A 120 8.06 -14.42 -18.60
CA GLY A 120 8.75 -13.60 -19.59
C GLY A 120 9.94 -12.86 -18.98
N ILE A 121 11.03 -12.76 -19.74
CA ILE A 121 12.21 -11.99 -19.36
C ILE A 121 11.93 -10.50 -19.60
N GLY A 122 11.87 -9.72 -18.54
CA GLY A 122 11.75 -8.27 -18.58
C GLY A 122 12.82 -7.64 -17.67
N GLY A 123 13.60 -6.70 -18.21
CA GLY A 123 14.67 -6.06 -17.42
C GLY A 123 15.74 -7.01 -16.91
N GLY A 124 16.03 -8.11 -17.65
CA GLY A 124 17.08 -9.08 -17.32
C GLY A 124 16.68 -10.19 -16.32
N SER A 125 15.40 -10.30 -15.96
CA SER A 125 14.92 -11.36 -15.06
C SER A 125 13.49 -11.81 -15.42
N GLN A 126 13.17 -13.08 -15.11
CA GLN A 126 11.84 -13.65 -15.31
C GLN A 126 10.92 -13.25 -14.16
N ARG A 127 10.08 -12.23 -14.37
CA ARG A 127 9.21 -11.69 -13.30
C ARG A 127 7.78 -11.43 -13.75
N TRP A 128 7.53 -11.47 -15.06
CA TRP A 128 6.29 -11.01 -15.65
C TRP A 128 5.51 -12.15 -16.30
N LEU A 129 4.21 -12.20 -16.01
CA LEU A 129 3.24 -13.00 -16.74
C LEU A 129 2.55 -12.10 -17.76
N ASN A 130 2.68 -12.44 -19.04
CA ASN A 130 1.95 -11.76 -20.08
C ASN A 130 0.58 -12.41 -20.24
N LEU A 131 -0.49 -11.71 -19.86
CA LEU A 131 -1.87 -12.14 -19.98
C LEU A 131 -2.52 -11.69 -21.30
N GLY A 132 -1.75 -11.16 -22.24
CA GLY A 132 -2.20 -10.66 -23.52
C GLY A 132 -2.69 -9.19 -23.44
N PHE A 133 -3.61 -8.87 -22.55
CA PHE A 133 -4.15 -7.53 -22.36
C PHE A 133 -3.39 -6.70 -21.31
N MET A 134 -2.61 -7.35 -20.44
CA MET A 134 -1.75 -6.70 -19.44
C MET A 134 -0.61 -7.62 -19.03
N THR A 135 0.48 -7.03 -18.60
CA THR A 135 1.57 -7.73 -17.89
C THR A 135 1.31 -7.71 -16.39
N LEU A 136 1.33 -8.86 -15.76
CA LEU A 136 1.13 -9.02 -14.33
C LEU A 136 2.42 -9.49 -13.68
N GLN A 137 2.78 -8.87 -12.55
CA GLN A 137 3.86 -9.32 -11.68
C GLN A 137 3.26 -9.97 -10.44
N PRO A 138 3.30 -11.30 -10.30
CA PRO A 138 2.68 -11.99 -9.15
C PRO A 138 3.28 -11.61 -7.81
N SER A 139 4.56 -11.27 -7.76
CA SER A 139 5.22 -10.81 -6.54
C SER A 139 4.65 -9.48 -6.02
N GLU A 140 4.07 -8.64 -6.89
CA GLU A 140 3.32 -7.45 -6.48
C GLU A 140 2.07 -7.82 -5.69
N LEU A 141 1.30 -8.80 -6.16
CA LEU A 141 0.10 -9.30 -5.47
C LEU A 141 0.43 -10.04 -4.18
N MET A 142 1.64 -10.62 -4.08
CA MET A 142 2.06 -11.31 -2.86
C MET A 142 2.18 -10.38 -1.66
N LYS A 143 2.44 -9.08 -1.85
CA LYS A 143 2.53 -8.09 -0.76
C LYS A 143 1.22 -7.98 0.04
N PRO A 144 0.05 -7.69 -0.56
CA PRO A 144 -1.22 -7.78 0.18
C PRO A 144 -1.60 -9.22 0.57
N GLY A 145 -1.22 -10.23 -0.22
CA GLY A 145 -1.48 -11.64 0.07
C GLY A 145 -0.82 -12.11 1.36
N ILE A 146 0.44 -11.75 1.59
CA ILE A 146 1.17 -12.11 2.82
C ILE A 146 0.56 -11.40 4.04
N VAL A 147 0.18 -10.13 3.91
CA VAL A 147 -0.50 -9.40 4.99
C VAL A 147 -1.82 -10.07 5.37
N LEU A 148 -2.61 -10.49 4.38
CA LEU A 148 -3.87 -11.20 4.61
C LEU A 148 -3.65 -12.53 5.35
N ALA A 149 -2.66 -13.33 4.91
CA ALA A 149 -2.31 -14.60 5.54
C ALA A 149 -1.83 -14.42 6.99
N PHE A 150 -0.94 -13.44 7.23
CA PHE A 150 -0.44 -13.14 8.57
C PHE A 150 -1.51 -12.56 9.50
N ALA A 151 -2.39 -11.69 9.00
CA ALA A 151 -3.52 -11.19 9.76
C ALA A 151 -4.45 -12.33 10.21
N ARG A 152 -4.70 -13.30 9.33
CA ARG A 152 -5.47 -14.50 9.66
C ARG A 152 -4.74 -15.36 10.69
N PHE A 153 -3.47 -15.67 10.46
CA PHE A 153 -2.65 -16.50 11.35
C PHE A 153 -2.63 -15.95 12.78
N TYR A 154 -2.29 -14.66 12.95
CA TYR A 154 -2.21 -14.06 14.29
C TYR A 154 -3.58 -13.75 14.91
N ALA A 155 -4.64 -13.64 14.12
CA ALA A 155 -5.99 -13.49 14.66
C ALA A 155 -6.53 -14.80 15.26
N ASP A 156 -6.19 -15.94 14.66
CA ASP A 156 -6.62 -17.25 15.13
C ASP A 156 -5.74 -17.76 16.29
N LEU A 157 -4.54 -17.19 16.46
CA LEU A 157 -3.63 -17.56 17.53
C LEU A 157 -4.08 -16.92 18.87
N PRO A 158 -4.20 -17.72 19.96
CA PRO A 158 -4.44 -17.17 21.27
C PRO A 158 -3.40 -16.11 21.67
N PRO A 159 -3.79 -14.96 22.25
CA PRO A 159 -2.87 -13.88 22.59
C PRO A 159 -1.72 -14.32 23.52
N ALA A 160 -1.95 -15.29 24.39
CA ALA A 160 -0.93 -15.86 25.28
C ALA A 160 0.17 -16.62 24.55
N LEU A 161 -0.09 -17.14 23.36
CA LEU A 161 0.89 -17.87 22.55
C LEU A 161 1.67 -16.96 21.60
N THR A 162 1.19 -15.75 21.34
CA THR A 162 1.84 -14.79 20.42
C THR A 162 3.31 -14.51 20.79
N PRO A 163 3.71 -14.29 22.05
CA PRO A 163 5.09 -13.97 22.39
C PRO A 163 6.06 -15.18 22.35
N ASN A 164 5.55 -16.39 22.14
CA ASN A 164 6.34 -17.61 22.19
C ASN A 164 7.04 -17.90 20.84
N TRP A 165 8.21 -18.55 20.89
CA TRP A 165 8.93 -19.00 19.70
C TRP A 165 8.12 -19.98 18.84
N ARG A 166 7.13 -20.68 19.45
CA ARG A 166 6.21 -21.60 18.74
C ARG A 166 5.29 -20.88 17.74
N SER A 167 5.01 -19.60 17.93
CA SER A 167 4.27 -18.78 16.96
C SER A 167 5.20 -18.21 15.88
N LEU A 168 6.47 -18.00 16.21
CA LEU A 168 7.46 -17.45 15.30
C LEU A 168 7.84 -18.44 14.18
N LEU A 169 8.00 -19.73 14.48
CA LEU A 169 8.39 -20.73 13.49
C LEU A 169 7.41 -20.86 12.30
N PRO A 170 6.08 -21.04 12.51
CA PRO A 170 5.14 -21.07 11.40
C PRO A 170 5.09 -19.75 10.65
N ALA A 171 5.17 -18.61 11.34
CA ALA A 171 5.21 -17.30 10.71
C ALA A 171 6.48 -17.12 9.86
N ALA A 172 7.64 -17.54 10.36
CA ALA A 172 8.88 -17.54 9.60
C ALA A 172 8.78 -18.44 8.35
N GLY A 173 8.16 -19.60 8.45
CA GLY A 173 7.90 -20.48 7.31
C GLY A 173 6.98 -19.83 6.27
N LEU A 174 5.87 -19.20 6.71
CA LEU A 174 4.97 -18.46 5.84
C LEU A 174 5.67 -17.29 5.14
N LEU A 175 6.65 -16.65 5.75
CA LEU A 175 7.42 -15.57 5.14
C LEU A 175 8.53 -16.11 4.24
N ALA A 176 9.28 -17.13 4.69
CA ALA A 176 10.46 -17.64 4.01
C ALA A 176 10.16 -18.19 2.61
N VAL A 177 8.99 -18.82 2.43
CA VAL A 177 8.60 -19.38 1.13
C VAL A 177 8.47 -18.30 0.05
N PRO A 178 7.59 -17.29 0.17
CA PRO A 178 7.47 -16.28 -0.88
C PRO A 178 8.68 -15.36 -0.96
N ALA A 179 9.32 -15.01 0.17
CA ALA A 179 10.52 -14.19 0.15
C ALA A 179 11.68 -14.91 -0.55
N GLY A 180 11.87 -16.22 -0.27
CA GLY A 180 12.87 -17.03 -0.93
C GLY A 180 12.65 -17.14 -2.44
N LEU A 181 11.42 -17.41 -2.89
CA LEU A 181 11.08 -17.46 -4.32
C LEU A 181 11.35 -16.12 -5.02
N VAL A 182 10.99 -14.99 -4.38
CA VAL A 182 11.24 -13.66 -4.96
C VAL A 182 12.73 -13.31 -4.97
N MET A 183 13.51 -13.81 -4.00
CA MET A 183 14.96 -13.65 -4.01
C MET A 183 15.63 -14.47 -5.12
N LEU A 184 15.09 -15.64 -5.47
CA LEU A 184 15.54 -16.42 -6.63
C LEU A 184 15.26 -15.68 -7.96
N GLN A 185 14.21 -14.85 -8.03
CA GLN A 185 13.87 -13.97 -9.16
C GLN A 185 14.69 -12.68 -9.19
N PRO A 186 15.83 -12.63 -8.58
CA PRO A 186 16.71 -11.52 -8.14
C PRO A 186 15.97 -10.18 -7.89
N ASP A 187 14.84 -10.17 -7.15
CA ASP A 187 14.06 -8.98 -6.82
C ASP A 187 14.12 -8.64 -5.32
N LEU A 188 15.23 -8.01 -4.93
CA LEU A 188 15.44 -7.61 -3.53
C LEU A 188 14.38 -6.60 -3.05
N GLY A 189 13.98 -5.65 -3.90
CA GLY A 189 13.01 -4.64 -3.53
C GLY A 189 11.65 -5.23 -3.14
N THR A 190 11.14 -6.12 -3.96
CA THR A 190 9.88 -6.81 -3.68
C THR A 190 10.00 -7.77 -2.51
N GLY A 191 11.13 -8.49 -2.37
CA GLY A 191 11.40 -9.34 -1.22
C GLY A 191 11.39 -8.56 0.10
N LEU A 192 11.99 -7.37 0.14
CA LEU A 192 11.94 -6.47 1.29
C LEU A 192 10.52 -5.95 1.56
N ALA A 193 9.75 -5.62 0.53
CA ALA A 193 8.37 -5.15 0.69
C ALA A 193 7.46 -6.24 1.27
N ILE A 194 7.56 -7.49 0.80
CA ILE A 194 6.84 -8.65 1.35
C ILE A 194 7.23 -8.86 2.82
N SER A 195 8.52 -8.84 3.11
CA SER A 195 9.06 -9.01 4.47
C SER A 195 8.58 -7.89 5.39
N PHE A 196 8.62 -6.64 4.95
CA PHE A 196 8.14 -5.50 5.73
C PHE A 196 6.65 -5.60 6.06
N GLY A 197 5.81 -6.01 5.09
CA GLY A 197 4.37 -6.23 5.32
C GLY A 197 4.12 -7.30 6.39
N ALA A 198 4.78 -8.46 6.29
CA ALA A 198 4.69 -9.54 7.27
C ALA A 198 5.17 -9.12 8.67
N VAL A 199 6.36 -8.52 8.75
CA VAL A 199 6.99 -8.05 9.99
C VAL A 199 6.12 -6.98 10.67
N SER A 200 5.50 -6.08 9.89
CA SER A 200 4.57 -5.08 10.42
C SER A 200 3.36 -5.73 11.10
N VAL A 201 2.77 -6.75 10.49
CA VAL A 201 1.66 -7.51 11.10
C VAL A 201 2.11 -8.24 12.36
N MET A 202 3.30 -8.88 12.35
CA MET A 202 3.88 -9.54 13.52
C MET A 202 4.05 -8.57 14.69
N PHE A 203 4.59 -7.39 14.42
CA PHE A 203 4.79 -6.34 15.42
C PHE A 203 3.44 -5.86 15.99
N MET A 204 2.47 -5.58 15.14
CA MET A 204 1.13 -5.15 15.55
C MET A 204 0.32 -6.26 16.27
N ALA A 205 0.63 -7.52 15.99
CA ALA A 205 0.05 -8.66 16.70
C ALA A 205 0.54 -8.81 18.13
N GLY A 206 1.60 -8.07 18.52
CA GLY A 206 2.16 -8.06 19.87
C GLY A 206 3.36 -9.00 20.06
N LEU A 207 4.08 -9.32 19.00
CA LEU A 207 5.38 -9.99 19.14
C LEU A 207 6.34 -9.07 19.92
N PRO A 208 7.07 -9.59 20.94
CA PRO A 208 7.98 -8.77 21.72
C PRO A 208 9.16 -8.26 20.88
N LEU A 209 9.53 -7.02 21.12
CA LEU A 209 10.58 -6.30 20.37
C LEU A 209 11.94 -7.04 20.36
N ARG A 210 12.22 -7.85 21.39
CA ARG A 210 13.45 -8.69 21.45
C ARG A 210 13.66 -9.57 20.22
N TRP A 211 12.56 -10.09 19.60
CA TRP A 211 12.67 -10.91 18.42
C TRP A 211 13.09 -10.09 17.19
N PHE A 212 12.56 -8.88 17.06
CA PHE A 212 12.94 -7.96 15.97
C PHE A 212 14.38 -7.47 16.13
N ILE A 213 14.78 -7.12 17.36
CA ILE A 213 16.17 -6.75 17.67
C ILE A 213 17.09 -7.93 17.38
N GLY A 214 16.76 -9.14 17.84
CA GLY A 214 17.54 -10.35 17.60
C GLY A 214 17.67 -10.65 16.10
N ALA A 215 16.57 -10.55 15.33
CA ALA A 215 16.59 -10.70 13.88
C ALA A 215 17.42 -9.59 13.19
N GLY A 216 17.34 -8.36 13.66
CA GLY A 216 18.16 -7.25 13.16
C GLY A 216 19.65 -7.47 13.41
N VAL A 217 20.04 -7.85 14.62
CA VAL A 217 21.43 -8.17 14.97
C VAL A 217 21.94 -9.35 14.14
N ALA A 218 21.15 -10.43 14.05
CA ALA A 218 21.50 -11.59 13.22
C ALA A 218 21.65 -11.19 11.74
N GLY A 219 20.73 -10.37 11.22
CA GLY A 219 20.79 -9.84 9.86
C GLY A 219 22.04 -9.00 9.61
N THR A 220 22.42 -8.13 10.56
CA THR A 220 23.64 -7.31 10.44
C THR A 220 24.90 -8.17 10.43
N ILE A 221 24.95 -9.20 11.27
CA ILE A 221 26.11 -10.16 11.31
C ILE A 221 26.14 -10.99 10.01
N MET A 222 24.98 -11.42 9.51
CA MET A 222 24.89 -12.22 8.29
C MET A 222 25.05 -11.39 7.01
N ALA A 223 24.83 -10.07 7.06
CA ALA A 223 24.87 -9.22 5.88
C ALA A 223 26.20 -9.28 5.11
N PRO A 224 27.40 -9.24 5.73
CA PRO A 224 28.66 -9.41 5.02
C PRO A 224 28.77 -10.77 4.34
N ILE A 225 28.37 -11.84 5.04
CA ILE A 225 28.39 -13.21 4.50
C ILE A 225 27.44 -13.28 3.28
N ALA A 226 26.20 -12.81 3.43
CA ALA A 226 25.22 -12.77 2.35
C ALA A 226 25.71 -11.94 1.15
N PHE A 227 26.39 -10.81 1.41
CA PHE A 227 26.94 -9.96 0.37
C PHE A 227 27.95 -10.73 -0.52
N PHE A 228 28.84 -11.52 0.05
CA PHE A 228 29.85 -12.25 -0.71
C PHE A 228 29.37 -13.60 -1.26
N THR A 229 28.35 -14.23 -0.66
CA THR A 229 27.95 -15.62 -1.01
C THR A 229 26.60 -15.74 -1.68
N LEU A 230 25.61 -14.87 -1.34
CA LEU A 230 24.22 -15.00 -1.77
C LEU A 230 23.79 -14.00 -2.82
N LEU A 231 24.38 -12.78 -2.84
CA LEU A 231 24.00 -11.75 -3.78
C LEU A 231 24.62 -12.00 -5.16
N HIS A 232 23.82 -11.81 -6.20
CA HIS A 232 24.29 -11.77 -7.58
C HIS A 232 25.07 -10.47 -7.84
N ASP A 233 25.95 -10.49 -8.83
CA ASP A 233 26.86 -9.38 -9.11
C ASP A 233 26.12 -8.05 -9.34
N TYR A 234 24.99 -8.05 -10.04
CA TYR A 234 24.20 -6.84 -10.23
C TYR A 234 23.59 -6.29 -8.91
N GLN A 235 23.27 -7.17 -7.94
CA GLN A 235 22.76 -6.75 -6.62
C GLN A 235 23.89 -6.19 -5.76
N ARG A 236 25.07 -6.79 -5.82
CA ARG A 236 26.29 -6.26 -5.19
C ARG A 236 26.62 -4.89 -5.74
N ASN A 237 26.58 -4.72 -7.06
CA ASN A 237 26.83 -3.45 -7.71
C ASN A 237 25.88 -2.36 -7.23
N ARG A 238 24.57 -2.65 -7.05
CA ARG A 238 23.63 -1.67 -6.50
C ARG A 238 23.98 -1.22 -5.07
N VAL A 239 24.47 -2.14 -4.23
CA VAL A 239 24.92 -1.80 -2.87
C VAL A 239 26.22 -0.99 -2.92
N LEU A 240 27.18 -1.36 -3.75
CA LEU A 240 28.45 -0.63 -3.90
C LEU A 240 28.22 0.77 -4.46
N VAL A 241 27.43 0.90 -5.51
CA VAL A 241 27.08 2.19 -6.12
C VAL A 241 26.26 3.07 -5.16
N PHE A 242 25.47 2.49 -4.27
CA PHE A 242 24.80 3.26 -3.21
C PHE A 242 25.80 3.86 -2.22
N LEU A 243 26.88 3.13 -1.88
CA LEU A 243 27.92 3.60 -0.97
C LEU A 243 28.87 4.62 -1.65
N ASP A 244 29.13 4.39 -2.93
CA ASP A 244 29.98 5.27 -3.77
C ASP A 244 29.33 5.45 -5.16
N PRO A 245 28.44 6.45 -5.32
CA PRO A 245 27.78 6.71 -6.59
C PRO A 245 28.72 7.13 -7.71
N GLU A 246 29.92 7.62 -7.40
CA GLU A 246 30.92 8.04 -8.37
C GLU A 246 31.62 6.85 -9.05
N SER A 247 31.54 5.66 -8.46
CA SER A 247 32.08 4.42 -9.03
C SER A 247 31.35 3.93 -10.29
N ASP A 248 30.10 4.38 -10.50
CA ASP A 248 29.31 4.02 -11.70
C ASP A 248 28.65 5.28 -12.32
N PRO A 249 29.47 6.11 -13.00
CA PRO A 249 29.01 7.40 -13.53
C PRO A 249 28.11 7.30 -14.77
N LEU A 250 27.90 6.10 -15.34
CA LEU A 250 27.05 5.87 -16.50
C LEU A 250 25.85 4.95 -16.23
N GLY A 251 25.78 4.34 -15.02
CA GLY A 251 24.71 3.42 -14.64
C GLY A 251 23.86 3.93 -13.48
N THR A 252 23.65 3.10 -12.46
CA THR A 252 22.78 3.41 -11.33
C THR A 252 23.25 4.62 -10.50
N GLY A 253 24.56 4.88 -10.43
CA GLY A 253 25.14 6.05 -9.78
C GLY A 253 24.74 7.36 -10.45
N TYR A 254 24.69 7.35 -11.78
CA TYR A 254 24.20 8.48 -12.57
C TYR A 254 22.74 8.83 -12.21
N HIS A 255 21.85 7.82 -12.13
CA HIS A 255 20.44 8.04 -11.80
C HIS A 255 20.26 8.73 -10.42
N ILE A 256 21.01 8.27 -9.40
CA ILE A 256 20.97 8.85 -8.05
C ILE A 256 21.48 10.29 -8.07
N THR A 257 22.58 10.54 -8.76
CA THR A 257 23.20 11.87 -8.85
C THR A 257 22.29 12.85 -9.56
N GLN A 258 21.71 12.48 -10.71
CA GLN A 258 20.80 13.34 -11.46
C GLN A 258 19.50 13.60 -10.67
N SER A 259 18.99 12.59 -9.94
CA SER A 259 17.83 12.76 -9.05
C SER A 259 18.10 13.80 -7.95
N LYS A 260 19.28 13.76 -7.30
CA LYS A 260 19.66 14.76 -6.27
C LYS A 260 19.80 16.16 -6.88
N ILE A 261 20.37 16.26 -8.09
CA ILE A 261 20.49 17.54 -8.81
C ILE A 261 19.10 18.09 -9.15
N ALA A 262 18.20 17.25 -9.66
CA ALA A 262 16.82 17.63 -9.96
C ALA A 262 16.12 18.20 -8.73
N ILE A 263 16.10 17.46 -7.61
CA ILE A 263 15.49 17.89 -6.35
C ILE A 263 16.11 19.18 -5.83
N GLY A 264 17.44 19.25 -5.81
CA GLY A 264 18.16 20.43 -5.30
C GLY A 264 17.94 21.68 -6.15
N SER A 265 17.83 21.51 -7.47
CA SER A 265 17.63 22.62 -8.41
C SER A 265 16.22 23.19 -8.37
N GLY A 266 15.23 22.45 -7.81
CA GLY A 266 13.85 22.92 -7.70
C GLY A 266 13.65 24.02 -6.64
N GLY A 267 14.51 24.11 -5.63
CA GLY A 267 14.38 25.15 -4.59
C GLY A 267 13.03 25.09 -3.86
N LEU A 268 12.52 26.28 -3.46
CA LEU A 268 11.25 26.35 -2.71
C LEU A 268 10.02 26.21 -3.62
N PHE A 269 10.02 26.88 -4.77
CA PHE A 269 8.84 27.02 -5.66
C PHE A 269 8.93 26.19 -6.93
N GLY A 270 10.06 25.55 -7.20
CA GLY A 270 10.32 24.84 -8.45
C GLY A 270 10.72 25.77 -9.61
N LYS A 271 11.15 25.14 -10.71
CA LYS A 271 11.45 25.86 -11.97
C LYS A 271 10.20 26.25 -12.77
N GLY A 272 9.03 25.78 -12.34
CA GLY A 272 7.75 25.91 -13.03
C GLY A 272 7.41 24.67 -13.89
N PHE A 273 6.13 24.46 -14.08
CA PHE A 273 5.60 23.33 -14.85
C PHE A 273 6.16 23.33 -16.29
N GLY A 274 6.67 22.18 -16.74
CA GLY A 274 7.25 22.03 -18.06
C GLY A 274 8.65 22.64 -18.24
N ASN A 275 9.29 23.13 -17.15
CA ASN A 275 10.62 23.74 -17.20
C ASN A 275 11.70 22.91 -16.52
N GLY A 276 11.43 21.62 -16.23
CA GLY A 276 12.38 20.70 -15.66
C GLY A 276 13.49 20.34 -16.64
N SER A 277 14.71 20.83 -16.41
CA SER A 277 15.86 20.56 -17.33
C SER A 277 16.33 19.12 -17.26
N GLN A 278 16.28 18.48 -16.07
CA GLN A 278 16.76 17.10 -15.91
C GLN A 278 15.85 16.07 -16.59
N SER A 279 14.53 16.29 -16.55
CA SER A 279 13.55 15.42 -17.18
C SER A 279 13.41 15.67 -18.69
N HIS A 280 13.43 16.93 -19.14
CA HIS A 280 13.24 17.28 -20.55
C HIS A 280 14.47 17.04 -21.44
N LEU A 281 15.66 17.04 -20.87
CA LEU A 281 16.91 16.76 -21.60
C LEU A 281 17.35 15.29 -21.47
N ASP A 282 16.45 14.40 -21.00
CA ASP A 282 16.70 12.97 -20.79
C ASP A 282 17.91 12.65 -19.91
N TYR A 283 18.31 13.61 -19.03
CA TYR A 283 19.37 13.37 -18.05
C TYR A 283 18.90 12.48 -16.89
N LEU A 284 17.59 12.41 -16.64
CA LEU A 284 17.00 11.56 -15.62
C LEU A 284 16.33 10.34 -16.28
N PRO A 285 17.04 9.21 -16.41
CA PRO A 285 16.44 7.97 -16.91
C PRO A 285 15.31 7.54 -15.97
N GLU A 286 14.30 6.87 -16.53
CA GLU A 286 13.11 6.40 -15.76
C GLU A 286 12.38 7.53 -14.99
N ALA A 287 12.42 8.78 -15.51
CA ALA A 287 11.73 9.94 -14.96
C ALA A 287 10.23 9.73 -14.76
N HIS A 288 9.63 8.84 -15.55
CA HIS A 288 8.19 8.52 -15.55
C HIS A 288 7.82 7.33 -14.65
N THR A 289 8.79 6.58 -14.13
CA THR A 289 8.55 5.41 -13.26
C THR A 289 9.09 5.66 -11.84
N ASP A 290 10.33 5.33 -11.58
CA ASP A 290 10.90 5.29 -10.24
C ASP A 290 11.29 6.67 -9.71
N PHE A 291 11.64 7.60 -10.59
CA PHE A 291 12.14 8.93 -10.26
C PHE A 291 11.11 10.06 -10.48
N VAL A 292 9.83 9.73 -10.61
CA VAL A 292 8.75 10.72 -10.80
C VAL A 292 8.73 11.81 -9.71
N PHE A 293 9.12 11.47 -8.47
CA PHE A 293 9.22 12.45 -7.39
C PHE A 293 10.34 13.47 -7.62
N ALA A 294 11.46 13.08 -8.22
CA ALA A 294 12.54 14.01 -8.56
C ALA A 294 12.11 15.00 -9.65
N THR A 295 11.44 14.51 -10.71
CA THR A 295 10.84 15.36 -11.74
C THR A 295 9.84 16.36 -11.14
N MET A 296 8.96 15.88 -10.27
CA MET A 296 7.99 16.73 -9.57
C MET A 296 8.69 17.77 -8.69
N ALA A 297 9.72 17.37 -7.94
CA ALA A 297 10.46 18.28 -7.06
C ALA A 297 11.26 19.33 -7.83
N GLU A 298 11.76 19.02 -9.03
CA GLU A 298 12.41 19.99 -9.91
C GLU A 298 11.43 21.09 -10.37
N GLU A 299 10.21 20.68 -10.78
CA GLU A 299 9.23 21.60 -11.36
C GLU A 299 8.40 22.37 -10.33
N TRP A 300 8.03 21.73 -9.20
CA TRP A 300 7.13 22.26 -8.17
C TRP A 300 7.85 22.58 -6.86
N GLY A 301 9.14 22.27 -6.76
CA GLY A 301 9.99 22.55 -5.61
C GLY A 301 9.57 21.87 -4.33
N LEU A 302 10.04 22.43 -3.22
CA LEU A 302 9.74 21.93 -1.87
C LEU A 302 8.22 21.96 -1.56
N LEU A 303 7.51 22.99 -2.01
CA LEU A 303 6.07 23.10 -1.76
C LEU A 303 5.29 21.97 -2.40
N GLY A 304 5.63 21.59 -3.65
CA GLY A 304 5.05 20.42 -4.31
C GLY A 304 5.33 19.13 -3.55
N GLY A 305 6.58 18.95 -3.10
CA GLY A 305 6.98 17.80 -2.27
C GLY A 305 6.20 17.70 -0.97
N ILE A 306 6.07 18.81 -0.23
CA ILE A 306 5.29 18.86 1.01
C ILE A 306 3.81 18.55 0.75
N ALA A 307 3.22 19.10 -0.32
CA ALA A 307 1.82 18.82 -0.67
C ALA A 307 1.58 17.32 -0.91
N VAL A 308 2.46 16.66 -1.67
CA VAL A 308 2.39 15.21 -1.91
C VAL A 308 2.53 14.42 -0.60
N LEU A 309 3.51 14.77 0.23
CA LEU A 309 3.72 14.11 1.53
C LEU A 309 2.51 14.29 2.46
N LEU A 310 1.89 15.46 2.50
CA LEU A 310 0.69 15.70 3.29
C LEU A 310 -0.49 14.85 2.81
N ILE A 311 -0.66 14.70 1.50
CA ILE A 311 -1.72 13.84 0.96
C ILE A 311 -1.48 12.38 1.34
N PHE A 312 -0.25 11.86 1.22
CA PHE A 312 0.07 10.52 1.69
C PHE A 312 -0.13 10.37 3.20
N ALA A 313 0.28 11.36 4.00
CA ALA A 313 0.07 11.35 5.45
C ALA A 313 -1.42 11.28 5.82
N LEU A 314 -2.30 11.98 5.09
CA LEU A 314 -3.75 11.90 5.28
C LEU A 314 -4.29 10.49 4.98
N ILE A 315 -3.85 9.87 3.88
CA ILE A 315 -4.25 8.50 3.51
C ILE A 315 -3.78 7.50 4.57
N LEU A 316 -2.52 7.57 4.99
CA LEU A 316 -1.95 6.69 6.00
C LEU A 316 -2.60 6.88 7.38
N ARG A 317 -2.84 8.13 7.78
CA ARG A 317 -3.56 8.45 9.03
C ARG A 317 -4.96 7.83 9.03
N TRP A 318 -5.67 7.92 7.90
CA TRP A 318 -6.98 7.26 7.77
C TRP A 318 -6.86 5.75 7.89
N GLY A 319 -5.89 5.12 7.23
CA GLY A 319 -5.66 3.69 7.31
C GLY A 319 -5.38 3.21 8.73
N PHE A 320 -4.48 3.87 9.46
CA PHE A 320 -4.22 3.54 10.88
C PHE A 320 -5.40 3.85 11.80
N ALA A 321 -6.18 4.91 11.54
CA ALA A 321 -7.41 5.18 12.27
C ALA A 321 -8.45 4.06 12.06
N THR A 322 -8.57 3.55 10.82
CA THR A 322 -9.42 2.40 10.50
C THR A 322 -8.97 1.15 11.24
N ALA A 323 -7.67 0.87 11.29
CA ALA A 323 -7.12 -0.27 12.02
C ALA A 323 -7.41 -0.20 13.53
N ARG A 324 -7.30 1.00 14.14
CA ARG A 324 -7.61 1.19 15.58
C ARG A 324 -9.09 1.02 15.90
N ASN A 325 -9.97 1.41 14.97
CA ASN A 325 -11.42 1.35 15.16
C ASN A 325 -12.02 0.04 14.61
N ALA A 326 -11.20 -0.94 14.24
CA ALA A 326 -11.63 -2.19 13.67
C ALA A 326 -12.39 -3.06 14.69
N PRO A 327 -13.42 -3.81 14.26
CA PRO A 327 -14.32 -4.53 15.17
C PRO A 327 -13.68 -5.75 15.83
N ASP A 328 -12.62 -6.30 15.25
CA ASP A 328 -11.94 -7.50 15.74
C ASP A 328 -10.44 -7.49 15.38
N ARG A 329 -9.68 -8.39 16.03
CA ARG A 329 -8.23 -8.51 15.87
C ARG A 329 -7.80 -8.77 14.42
N PHE A 330 -8.52 -9.62 13.69
CA PHE A 330 -8.23 -9.88 12.28
C PHE A 330 -8.32 -8.61 11.43
N SER A 331 -9.43 -7.90 11.55
CA SER A 331 -9.69 -6.66 10.80
C SER A 331 -8.68 -5.57 11.14
N SER A 332 -8.30 -5.46 12.44
CA SER A 332 -7.27 -4.51 12.90
C SER A 332 -5.91 -4.81 12.29
N LEU A 333 -5.43 -6.05 12.38
CA LEU A 333 -4.14 -6.48 11.82
C LEU A 333 -4.12 -6.34 10.30
N LEU A 334 -5.21 -6.69 9.64
CA LEU A 334 -5.35 -6.59 8.19
C LEU A 334 -5.24 -5.13 7.72
N ALA A 335 -6.03 -4.23 8.31
CA ALA A 335 -5.99 -2.80 7.94
C ALA A 335 -4.64 -2.16 8.27
N ALA A 336 -4.04 -2.49 9.43
CA ALA A 336 -2.73 -1.98 9.81
C ALA A 336 -1.63 -2.47 8.86
N GLY A 337 -1.59 -3.77 8.55
CA GLY A 337 -0.60 -4.35 7.63
C GLY A 337 -0.73 -3.80 6.21
N MET A 338 -1.97 -3.62 5.68
CA MET A 338 -2.18 -2.99 4.38
C MET A 338 -1.72 -1.53 4.37
N THR A 339 -1.97 -0.79 5.45
CA THR A 339 -1.50 0.60 5.59
C THR A 339 0.02 0.67 5.64
N CYS A 340 0.67 -0.24 6.38
CA CYS A 340 2.13 -0.37 6.42
C CYS A 340 2.72 -0.72 5.05
N THR A 341 2.04 -1.54 4.25
CA THR A 341 2.47 -1.86 2.88
C THR A 341 2.47 -0.60 2.00
N VAL A 342 1.40 0.19 2.02
CA VAL A 342 1.34 1.47 1.29
C VAL A 342 2.44 2.43 1.79
N PHE A 343 2.62 2.53 3.12
CA PHE A 343 3.70 3.34 3.71
C PHE A 343 5.07 2.92 3.21
N PHE A 344 5.35 1.61 3.12
CA PHE A 344 6.62 1.10 2.64
C PHE A 344 6.92 1.54 1.21
N TYR A 345 5.95 1.46 0.31
CA TYR A 345 6.12 1.95 -1.07
C TYR A 345 6.52 3.42 -1.12
N VAL A 346 5.82 4.25 -0.36
CA VAL A 346 6.11 5.70 -0.29
C VAL A 346 7.50 5.94 0.30
N ALA A 347 7.79 5.35 1.45
CA ALA A 347 9.04 5.56 2.18
C ALA A 347 10.26 5.11 1.37
N ILE A 348 10.21 3.90 0.79
CA ILE A 348 11.36 3.35 0.05
C ILE A 348 11.61 4.12 -1.25
N ASN A 349 10.56 4.55 -1.98
CA ASN A 349 10.73 5.36 -3.17
C ASN A 349 11.37 6.70 -2.84
N LEU A 350 10.88 7.40 -1.81
CA LEU A 350 11.45 8.67 -1.39
C LEU A 350 12.90 8.54 -0.91
N MET A 351 13.20 7.50 -0.12
CA MET A 351 14.58 7.23 0.32
C MET A 351 15.51 6.96 -0.86
N MET A 352 15.06 6.18 -1.84
CA MET A 352 15.81 5.86 -3.05
C MET A 352 16.09 7.12 -3.89
N VAL A 353 15.08 7.94 -4.14
CA VAL A 353 15.19 9.15 -4.95
C VAL A 353 16.08 10.21 -4.28
N MET A 354 16.08 10.28 -2.95
CA MET A 354 16.97 11.15 -2.17
C MET A 354 18.39 10.56 -1.97
N GLY A 355 18.63 9.34 -2.45
CA GLY A 355 19.92 8.64 -2.26
C GLY A 355 20.17 8.19 -0.81
N LEU A 356 19.11 7.92 -0.04
CA LEU A 356 19.17 7.37 1.31
C LEU A 356 18.96 5.83 1.34
N ALA A 357 18.64 5.24 0.19
CA ALA A 357 18.52 3.81 0.00
C ALA A 357 19.02 3.43 -1.41
N PRO A 358 19.49 2.18 -1.61
CA PRO A 358 19.89 1.71 -2.93
C PRO A 358 18.69 1.70 -3.89
N VAL A 359 18.95 1.79 -5.19
CA VAL A 359 17.91 1.77 -6.22
C VAL A 359 17.30 0.37 -6.29
N VAL A 360 16.03 0.26 -5.90
CA VAL A 360 15.30 -1.02 -5.83
C VAL A 360 14.19 -1.14 -6.89
N GLY A 361 13.87 -0.06 -7.61
CA GLY A 361 12.86 -0.09 -8.67
C GLY A 361 11.42 -0.21 -8.14
N ILE A 362 11.10 0.53 -7.08
CA ILE A 362 9.74 0.58 -6.50
C ILE A 362 9.12 1.94 -6.84
N PRO A 363 8.09 1.98 -7.69
CA PRO A 363 7.46 3.24 -8.12
C PRO A 363 6.65 3.88 -6.98
N LEU A 364 6.55 5.22 -7.00
CA LEU A 364 5.74 5.98 -6.06
C LEU A 364 4.24 5.71 -6.31
N PRO A 365 3.47 5.23 -5.33
CA PRO A 365 2.07 4.90 -5.51
C PRO A 365 1.26 6.07 -6.09
N PHE A 366 0.41 5.79 -7.07
CA PHE A 366 -0.55 6.72 -7.66
C PHE A 366 0.05 7.93 -8.40
N MET A 367 1.37 8.10 -8.40
CA MET A 367 2.06 9.15 -9.15
C MET A 367 2.88 8.60 -10.31
N SER A 368 3.53 7.45 -10.12
CA SER A 368 4.39 6.83 -11.12
C SER A 368 3.60 6.03 -12.16
N HIS A 369 4.18 5.89 -13.35
CA HIS A 369 3.67 5.04 -14.41
C HIS A 369 3.96 3.55 -14.12
N GLY A 370 3.25 2.95 -13.14
CA GLY A 370 3.42 1.56 -12.71
C GLY A 370 2.08 0.82 -12.61
N GLY A 371 1.70 0.01 -13.61
CA GLY A 371 0.40 -0.66 -13.64
C GLY A 371 0.21 -1.67 -12.50
N SER A 372 1.15 -2.59 -12.31
CA SER A 372 1.07 -3.62 -11.27
C SER A 372 1.13 -3.03 -9.86
N SER A 373 1.99 -2.03 -9.64
CA SER A 373 2.08 -1.32 -8.37
C SER A 373 0.79 -0.55 -8.04
N MET A 374 0.20 0.14 -9.04
CA MET A 374 -1.09 0.83 -8.87
C MET A 374 -2.17 -0.18 -8.47
N MET A 375 -2.25 -1.32 -9.15
CA MET A 375 -3.23 -2.38 -8.84
C MET A 375 -3.05 -2.90 -7.41
N THR A 376 -1.83 -3.19 -6.97
CA THR A 376 -1.52 -3.65 -5.62
C THR A 376 -1.95 -2.64 -4.56
N ASN A 377 -1.63 -1.36 -4.75
CA ASN A 377 -2.03 -0.30 -3.83
C ASN A 377 -3.55 -0.08 -3.82
N MET A 378 -4.24 -0.27 -4.94
CA MET A 378 -5.72 -0.26 -5.00
C MET A 378 -6.33 -1.43 -4.21
N ILE A 379 -5.72 -2.63 -4.25
CA ILE A 379 -6.15 -3.77 -3.42
C ILE A 379 -5.96 -3.44 -1.94
N CYS A 380 -4.81 -2.87 -1.55
CA CYS A 380 -4.55 -2.46 -0.17
C CYS A 380 -5.61 -1.45 0.32
N LEU A 381 -5.85 -0.38 -0.45
CA LEU A 381 -6.86 0.63 -0.10
C LEU A 381 -8.28 0.04 -0.06
N GLY A 382 -8.64 -0.81 -1.03
CA GLY A 382 -9.93 -1.50 -1.05
C GLY A 382 -10.17 -2.36 0.19
N THR A 383 -9.12 -3.04 0.65
CA THR A 383 -9.15 -3.85 1.87
C THR A 383 -9.33 -2.96 3.11
N ILE A 384 -8.61 -1.83 3.20
CA ILE A 384 -8.80 -0.86 4.29
C ILE A 384 -10.22 -0.28 4.27
N MET A 385 -10.76 0.04 3.07
CA MET A 385 -12.14 0.50 2.90
C MET A 385 -13.17 -0.55 3.34
N ALA A 386 -12.90 -1.84 3.10
CA ALA A 386 -13.75 -2.93 3.60
C ALA A 386 -13.79 -2.95 5.13
N VAL A 387 -12.63 -2.84 5.79
CA VAL A 387 -12.53 -2.79 7.25
C VAL A 387 -13.25 -1.56 7.83
N ASP A 388 -13.08 -0.37 7.24
CA ASP A 388 -13.80 0.85 7.66
C ASP A 388 -15.33 0.66 7.58
N ARG A 389 -15.80 -0.02 6.54
CA ARG A 389 -17.23 -0.35 6.40
C ARG A 389 -17.71 -1.34 7.46
N TRP A 390 -16.92 -2.38 7.78
CA TRP A 390 -17.29 -3.35 8.83
C TRP A 390 -17.38 -2.68 10.20
N SER A 391 -16.46 -1.76 10.52
CA SER A 391 -16.46 -0.98 11.76
C SER A 391 -17.74 -0.15 11.91
N ARG A 392 -18.18 0.52 10.84
CA ARG A 392 -19.39 1.34 10.84
C ARG A 392 -20.67 0.50 11.02
N LYS A 393 -20.71 -0.71 10.48
CA LYS A 393 -21.87 -1.62 10.64
C LYS A 393 -21.94 -2.23 12.03
N GLY A 394 -20.80 -2.60 12.63
CA GLY A 394 -20.75 -3.13 14.00
C GLY A 394 -21.20 -2.11 15.05
N GLY A 395 -20.87 -0.83 14.88
CA GLY A 395 -21.32 0.26 15.77
C GLY A 395 -22.83 0.53 15.75
N LEU A 396 -23.52 0.16 14.68
CA LEU A 396 -25.00 0.31 14.57
C LEU A 396 -25.79 -0.86 15.19
N GLN A 397 -25.13 -1.99 15.47
CA GLN A 397 -25.74 -3.17 16.11
C GLN A 397 -25.52 -3.20 17.62
N GLY A 398 -24.68 -2.34 18.18
CA GLY A 398 -24.34 -2.26 19.61
C GLY A 398 -24.94 -1.03 20.33
N SER A 399 -25.78 -0.26 19.67
CA SER A 399 -26.56 0.86 20.22
C SER A 399 -28.05 0.55 20.09
#